data_804d1ff1d82e2cbff7fb16583e2a8b35
#
_entry.id   804d1ff1d82e2cbff7fb16583e2a8b35
#
_cell.length_a   1.000
_cell.length_b   1.000
_cell.length_c   1.000
_cell.angle_alpha   90.00
_cell.angle_beta   90.00
_cell.angle_gamma   90.00
#
_symmetry.space_group_name_H-M   'P 1'
#
loop_
_entity.id
_entity.type
_entity.pdbx_description
1 polymer ?
#
loop_
_entity_poly.entity_id
_entity_poly.type
_entity_poly.pdbx_seq_one_letter_code
_entity_poly.pdbx_strand_id
1 'polypeptide(L)'
;DERIRLIKKEKNEGAALSRNRGIREARGRYIAFLDADDYWEKGKLKKQLALMAETGAVICSTARELMNPDGTLTGYIIPVKTEFTYRDLQLHNQVNCSSVLIRTEVAQEFPMHHDDGHEDYLMWMEVLEKYGKGCAINEPLLKYRITNTGKSGNKWKSAKMTYMTYRYMGFGFFRSMLYFISYAFHGLRKYFFWFLD
;
A
#
# COMPACT_ATOMS: atom_id res chain seq x y z
N ASP A 1 -19.63 14.28 -13.30
CA ASP A 1 -19.62 12.93 -13.90
C ASP A 1 -20.44 12.01 -13.00
N GLU A 2 -21.49 11.40 -13.51
CA GLU A 2 -22.46 10.56 -12.77
C GLU A 2 -21.84 9.28 -12.17
N ARG A 3 -20.64 8.89 -12.64
CA ARG A 3 -19.89 7.78 -12.07
C ARG A 3 -19.23 8.11 -10.73
N ILE A 4 -19.10 9.41 -10.40
CA ILE A 4 -18.50 9.87 -9.15
C ILE A 4 -19.56 9.85 -8.06
N ARG A 5 -19.29 9.09 -7.00
CA ARG A 5 -20.17 8.99 -5.82
C ARG A 5 -19.44 9.51 -4.59
N LEU A 6 -19.94 10.59 -4.00
CA LEU A 6 -19.44 11.13 -2.75
C LEU A 6 -20.10 10.42 -1.56
N ILE A 7 -19.30 9.76 -0.72
CA ILE A 7 -19.77 9.16 0.53
C ILE A 7 -19.32 10.06 1.69
N LYS A 8 -20.25 10.86 2.22
CA LYS A 8 -19.98 11.73 3.35
C LYS A 8 -20.11 10.95 4.66
N LYS A 9 -19.14 11.10 5.56
CA LYS A 9 -19.16 10.51 6.90
C LYS A 9 -19.49 11.61 7.93
N GLU A 10 -20.19 11.27 8.98
CA GLU A 10 -20.57 12.21 10.04
C GLU A 10 -19.37 12.61 10.89
N LYS A 11 -18.39 11.71 11.06
CA LYS A 11 -17.17 11.93 11.84
C LYS A 11 -15.96 11.30 11.17
N ASN A 12 -14.77 11.74 11.57
CA ASN A 12 -13.52 11.09 11.17
C ASN A 12 -13.35 9.79 11.97
N GLU A 13 -13.41 8.66 11.29
CA GLU A 13 -13.26 7.31 11.85
C GLU A 13 -11.96 6.62 11.42
N GLY A 14 -11.05 7.37 10.80
CA GLY A 14 -9.77 6.86 10.33
C GLY A 14 -9.80 6.28 8.91
N ALA A 15 -8.62 5.89 8.44
CA ALA A 15 -8.41 5.43 7.06
C ALA A 15 -9.00 4.03 6.83
N ALA A 16 -8.80 3.10 7.78
CA ALA A 16 -9.30 1.72 7.68
C ALA A 16 -10.82 1.69 7.47
N LEU A 17 -11.58 2.34 8.35
CA LEU A 17 -13.04 2.35 8.25
C LEU A 17 -13.55 3.11 7.02
N SER A 18 -12.83 4.14 6.58
CA SER A 18 -13.18 4.88 5.36
C SER A 18 -12.97 4.03 4.11
N ARG A 19 -11.83 3.34 4.01
CA ARG A 19 -11.54 2.42 2.89
C ARG A 19 -12.48 1.21 2.90
N ASN A 20 -12.78 0.64 4.07
CA ASN A 20 -13.75 -0.45 4.19
C ASN A 20 -15.15 -0.05 3.74
N ARG A 21 -15.56 1.21 3.99
CA ARG A 21 -16.82 1.70 3.43
C ARG A 21 -16.78 1.71 1.91
N GLY A 22 -15.68 2.20 1.30
CA GLY A 22 -15.48 2.16 -0.15
C GLY A 22 -15.48 0.74 -0.71
N ILE A 23 -14.83 -0.20 -0.03
CA ILE A 23 -14.78 -1.62 -0.40
C ILE A 23 -16.19 -2.23 -0.44
N ARG A 24 -17.02 -1.97 0.59
CA ARG A 24 -18.41 -2.47 0.64
C ARG A 24 -19.30 -1.87 -0.45
N GLU A 25 -19.08 -0.61 -0.81
CA GLU A 25 -19.87 0.10 -1.83
C GLU A 25 -19.40 -0.19 -3.27
N ALA A 26 -18.23 -0.86 -3.43
CA ALA A 26 -17.67 -1.16 -4.73
C ALA A 26 -18.54 -2.15 -5.51
N ARG A 27 -18.78 -1.86 -6.80
CA ARG A 27 -19.59 -2.68 -7.72
C ARG A 27 -18.75 -3.25 -8.88
N GLY A 28 -17.53 -2.77 -9.05
CA GLY A 28 -16.60 -3.23 -10.09
C GLY A 28 -15.98 -4.58 -9.75
N ARG A 29 -15.42 -5.26 -10.74
CA ARG A 29 -14.66 -6.51 -10.56
C ARG A 29 -13.34 -6.31 -9.80
N TYR A 30 -12.85 -5.07 -9.79
CA TYR A 30 -11.60 -4.68 -9.16
C TYR A 30 -11.80 -3.40 -8.36
N ILE A 31 -11.02 -3.24 -7.30
CA ILE A 31 -10.90 -2.01 -6.51
C ILE A 31 -9.49 -1.48 -6.71
N ALA A 32 -9.38 -0.19 -6.95
CA ALA A 32 -8.12 0.54 -6.94
C ALA A 32 -8.19 1.65 -5.88
N PHE A 33 -7.19 1.72 -5.03
CA PHE A 33 -7.10 2.74 -3.99
C PHE A 33 -6.27 3.92 -4.50
N LEU A 34 -6.70 5.14 -4.14
CA LEU A 34 -5.97 6.37 -4.43
C LEU A 34 -6.19 7.35 -3.28
N ASP A 35 -5.13 7.72 -2.59
CA ASP A 35 -5.16 8.76 -1.57
C ASP A 35 -5.29 10.15 -2.25
N ALA A 36 -5.95 11.10 -1.60
CA ALA A 36 -6.36 12.37 -2.21
C ALA A 36 -5.19 13.30 -2.60
N ASP A 37 -3.99 13.04 -2.06
CA ASP A 37 -2.76 13.79 -2.32
C ASP A 37 -1.85 13.15 -3.39
N ASP A 38 -2.22 11.97 -3.88
CA ASP A 38 -1.49 11.22 -4.90
C ASP A 38 -2.16 11.32 -6.28
N TYR A 39 -1.45 10.93 -7.35
CA TYR A 39 -2.06 10.72 -8.67
C TYR A 39 -1.41 9.59 -9.47
N TRP A 40 -2.13 9.09 -10.48
CA TRP A 40 -1.68 8.02 -11.35
C TRP A 40 -1.29 8.52 -12.73
N GLU A 41 -0.29 7.87 -13.30
CA GLU A 41 0.02 7.99 -14.72
C GLU A 41 -1.06 7.35 -15.59
N LYS A 42 -1.24 7.92 -16.78
CA LYS A 42 -2.15 7.36 -17.79
C LYS A 42 -1.75 5.91 -18.12
N GLY A 43 -2.77 5.06 -18.22
CA GLY A 43 -2.56 3.65 -18.56
C GLY A 43 -2.22 2.72 -17.39
N LYS A 44 -2.03 3.23 -16.14
CA LYS A 44 -1.75 2.40 -14.95
C LYS A 44 -2.74 1.23 -14.83
N LEU A 45 -4.02 1.50 -14.78
CA LEU A 45 -5.04 0.46 -14.62
C LEU A 45 -5.06 -0.53 -15.80
N LYS A 46 -4.88 -0.05 -17.03
CA LYS A 46 -4.81 -0.92 -18.23
C LYS A 46 -3.66 -1.93 -18.11
N LYS A 47 -2.47 -1.46 -17.72
CA LYS A 47 -1.29 -2.30 -17.55
C LYS A 47 -1.48 -3.31 -16.41
N GLN A 48 -2.03 -2.88 -15.27
CA GLN A 48 -2.28 -3.76 -14.12
C GLN A 48 -3.32 -4.84 -14.46
N LEU A 49 -4.41 -4.49 -15.13
CA LEU A 49 -5.43 -5.45 -15.57
C LEU A 49 -4.85 -6.50 -16.51
N ALA A 50 -4.01 -6.09 -17.47
CA ALA A 50 -3.34 -7.02 -18.38
C ALA A 50 -2.44 -7.99 -17.62
N LEU A 51 -1.58 -7.50 -16.73
CA LEU A 51 -0.68 -8.33 -15.93
C LEU A 51 -1.44 -9.28 -14.97
N MET A 52 -2.53 -8.80 -14.35
CA MET A 52 -3.37 -9.66 -13.51
C MET A 52 -4.09 -10.74 -14.30
N ALA A 53 -4.49 -10.47 -15.55
CA ALA A 53 -5.09 -11.46 -16.44
C ALA A 53 -4.06 -12.53 -16.86
N GLU A 54 -2.83 -12.13 -17.15
CA GLU A 54 -1.74 -13.01 -17.53
C GLU A 54 -1.28 -13.92 -16.38
N THR A 55 -1.10 -13.33 -15.18
CA THR A 55 -0.52 -14.03 -14.03
C THR A 55 -1.54 -14.75 -13.15
N GLY A 56 -2.84 -14.43 -13.29
CA GLY A 56 -3.89 -14.89 -12.39
C GLY A 56 -3.87 -14.26 -11.00
N ALA A 57 -2.93 -13.33 -10.72
CA ALA A 57 -2.77 -12.70 -9.42
C ALA A 57 -4.06 -11.95 -8.99
N VAL A 58 -4.33 -11.98 -7.69
CA VAL A 58 -5.51 -11.31 -7.10
C VAL A 58 -5.23 -9.86 -6.71
N ILE A 59 -3.96 -9.49 -6.56
CA ILE A 59 -3.47 -8.17 -6.19
C ILE A 59 -2.30 -7.78 -7.09
N CYS A 60 -2.29 -6.51 -7.54
CA CYS A 60 -1.23 -5.94 -8.35
C CYS A 60 -0.83 -4.55 -7.83
N SER A 61 0.48 -4.28 -7.76
CA SER A 61 1.05 -3.01 -7.35
C SER A 61 1.85 -2.36 -8.48
N THR A 62 2.38 -1.15 -8.27
CA THR A 62 3.31 -0.48 -9.20
C THR A 62 4.44 0.18 -8.45
N ALA A 63 5.57 0.43 -9.13
CA ALA A 63 6.57 1.37 -8.63
C ALA A 63 5.94 2.77 -8.50
N ARG A 64 6.63 3.63 -7.74
CA ARG A 64 6.20 5.01 -7.53
C ARG A 64 7.36 5.99 -7.66
N GLU A 65 7.06 7.19 -8.12
CA GLU A 65 7.95 8.33 -8.08
C GLU A 65 7.53 9.25 -6.93
N LEU A 66 8.50 9.76 -6.20
CA LEU A 66 8.25 10.72 -5.13
C LEU A 66 7.94 12.10 -5.72
N MET A 67 7.01 12.79 -5.08
CA MET A 67 6.55 14.11 -5.45
C MET A 67 6.61 15.04 -4.24
N ASN A 68 7.13 16.24 -4.43
CA ASN A 68 7.19 17.27 -3.40
C ASN A 68 5.79 17.75 -2.99
N PRO A 69 5.64 18.40 -1.82
CA PRO A 69 4.37 18.97 -1.39
C PRO A 69 3.73 19.95 -2.38
N ASP A 70 4.54 20.67 -3.15
CA ASP A 70 4.10 21.61 -4.20
C ASP A 70 3.65 20.94 -5.51
N GLY A 71 3.84 19.61 -5.63
CA GLY A 71 3.47 18.84 -6.82
C GLY A 71 4.59 18.63 -7.83
N THR A 72 5.79 19.15 -7.59
CA THR A 72 6.96 18.91 -8.46
C THR A 72 7.48 17.48 -8.25
N LEU A 73 7.85 16.81 -9.34
CA LEU A 73 8.44 15.47 -9.27
C LEU A 73 9.90 15.57 -8.83
N THR A 74 10.32 14.65 -7.97
CA THR A 74 11.70 14.62 -7.46
C THR A 74 12.67 13.86 -8.37
N GLY A 75 12.15 13.10 -9.34
CA GLY A 75 12.94 12.14 -10.13
C GLY A 75 13.30 10.86 -9.36
N TYR A 76 13.04 10.81 -8.04
CA TYR A 76 13.36 9.63 -7.23
C TYR A 76 12.30 8.56 -7.35
N ILE A 77 12.68 7.44 -7.96
CA ILE A 77 11.80 6.28 -8.18
C ILE A 77 12.05 5.23 -7.11
N ILE A 78 10.97 4.81 -6.44
CA ILE A 78 10.99 3.67 -5.53
C ILE A 78 10.52 2.44 -6.32
N PRO A 79 11.43 1.52 -6.65
CA PRO A 79 11.11 0.34 -7.43
C PRO A 79 10.32 -0.68 -6.61
N VAL A 80 9.71 -1.64 -7.30
CA VAL A 80 9.05 -2.80 -6.71
C VAL A 80 9.56 -4.09 -7.34
N LYS A 81 9.56 -5.16 -6.57
CA LYS A 81 9.76 -6.51 -7.08
C LYS A 81 8.54 -6.93 -7.90
N THR A 82 8.73 -7.41 -9.10
CA THR A 82 7.64 -7.70 -10.07
C THR A 82 6.70 -8.82 -9.64
N GLU A 83 7.16 -9.72 -8.79
CA GLU A 83 6.37 -10.70 -8.07
C GLU A 83 6.70 -10.59 -6.58
N PHE A 84 5.71 -10.59 -5.72
CA PHE A 84 5.90 -10.48 -4.28
C PHE A 84 4.99 -11.45 -3.52
N THR A 85 5.51 -11.97 -2.42
CA THR A 85 4.87 -12.97 -1.58
C THR A 85 4.64 -12.45 -0.16
N TYR A 86 3.88 -13.20 0.63
CA TYR A 86 3.76 -12.99 2.06
C TYR A 86 5.13 -12.85 2.75
N ARG A 87 6.09 -13.72 2.39
CA ARG A 87 7.43 -13.71 2.97
C ARG A 87 8.22 -12.44 2.60
N ASP A 88 8.08 -11.95 1.38
CA ASP A 88 8.72 -10.69 0.97
C ASP A 88 8.17 -9.52 1.81
N LEU A 89 6.86 -9.47 2.02
CA LEU A 89 6.25 -8.42 2.82
C LEU A 89 6.62 -8.52 4.31
N GLN A 90 6.82 -9.71 4.87
CA GLN A 90 7.32 -9.84 6.25
C GLN A 90 8.66 -9.12 6.45
N LEU A 91 9.52 -9.12 5.44
CA LEU A 91 10.83 -8.47 5.50
C LEU A 91 10.76 -6.96 5.25
N HIS A 92 9.90 -6.54 4.32
CA HIS A 92 9.76 -5.15 3.92
C HIS A 92 8.46 -4.91 3.14
N ASN A 93 7.66 -3.93 3.56
CA ASN A 93 6.51 -3.51 2.77
C ASN A 93 6.95 -2.71 1.53
N GLN A 94 6.78 -3.28 0.36
CA GLN A 94 6.99 -2.60 -0.92
C GLN A 94 5.68 -2.12 -1.57
N VAL A 95 4.53 -2.56 -1.06
CA VAL A 95 3.20 -2.27 -1.62
C VAL A 95 2.66 -0.98 -1.02
N ASN A 96 2.48 0.05 -1.84
CA ASN A 96 1.85 1.31 -1.43
C ASN A 96 0.35 1.25 -1.73
N CYS A 97 -0.49 1.70 -0.81
CA CYS A 97 -1.95 1.65 -0.95
C CYS A 97 -2.43 2.27 -2.26
N SER A 98 -2.00 3.49 -2.58
CA SER A 98 -2.39 4.20 -3.82
C SER A 98 -1.89 3.54 -5.11
N SER A 99 -1.00 2.53 -5.03
CA SER A 99 -0.55 1.77 -6.20
C SER A 99 -1.40 0.54 -6.50
N VAL A 100 -2.20 0.08 -5.55
CA VAL A 100 -2.86 -1.23 -5.58
C VAL A 100 -4.06 -1.26 -6.52
N LEU A 101 -4.16 -2.37 -7.25
CA LEU A 101 -5.37 -2.89 -7.88
C LEU A 101 -5.61 -4.31 -7.32
N ILE A 102 -6.80 -4.59 -6.80
CA ILE A 102 -7.15 -5.87 -6.17
C ILE A 102 -8.53 -6.34 -6.64
N ARG A 103 -8.77 -7.64 -6.71
CA ARG A 103 -10.10 -8.18 -6.97
C ARG A 103 -11.06 -7.79 -5.86
N THR A 104 -12.27 -7.35 -6.23
CA THR A 104 -13.27 -6.86 -5.26
C THR A 104 -13.64 -7.92 -4.23
N GLU A 105 -13.86 -9.15 -4.66
CA GLU A 105 -14.17 -10.29 -3.80
C GLU A 105 -13.09 -10.53 -2.72
N VAL A 106 -11.81 -10.38 -3.12
CA VAL A 106 -10.67 -10.52 -2.20
C VAL A 106 -10.62 -9.35 -1.21
N ALA A 107 -10.79 -8.11 -1.69
CA ALA A 107 -10.81 -6.95 -0.80
C ALA A 107 -11.98 -6.98 0.20
N GLN A 108 -13.12 -7.56 -0.18
CA GLN A 108 -14.28 -7.72 0.70
C GLN A 108 -14.08 -8.85 1.73
N GLU A 109 -13.29 -9.85 1.41
CA GLU A 109 -12.94 -10.95 2.33
C GLU A 109 -11.96 -10.49 3.43
N PHE A 110 -11.03 -9.58 3.11
CA PHE A 110 -9.98 -9.09 4.01
C PHE A 110 -10.16 -7.58 4.29
N PRO A 111 -11.13 -7.17 5.14
CA PRO A 111 -11.29 -5.76 5.45
C PRO A 111 -10.07 -5.22 6.22
N MET A 112 -9.79 -3.93 6.03
CA MET A 112 -8.71 -3.26 6.76
C MET A 112 -9.05 -3.12 8.24
N HIS A 113 -8.10 -3.46 9.10
CA HIS A 113 -8.22 -3.38 10.56
C HIS A 113 -7.08 -2.56 11.17
N HIS A 114 -7.23 -2.14 12.42
CA HIS A 114 -6.16 -1.58 13.23
C HIS A 114 -5.56 -0.28 12.67
N ASP A 115 -6.33 0.82 12.75
CA ASP A 115 -5.86 2.18 12.38
C ASP A 115 -4.63 2.66 13.19
N ASP A 116 -4.32 2.01 14.29
CA ASP A 116 -3.11 2.19 15.10
C ASP A 116 -1.89 1.39 14.59
N GLY A 117 -2.09 0.59 13.54
CA GLY A 117 -1.08 -0.05 12.71
C GLY A 117 -1.08 0.52 11.28
N HIS A 118 -0.41 -0.17 10.37
CA HIS A 118 -0.53 0.05 8.93
C HIS A 118 -1.64 -0.87 8.41
N GLU A 119 -2.86 -0.37 8.36
CA GLU A 119 -4.08 -1.12 8.02
C GLU A 119 -4.03 -1.77 6.63
N ASP A 120 -3.43 -1.07 5.67
CA ASP A 120 -3.24 -1.54 4.31
C ASP A 120 -2.19 -2.66 4.25
N TYR A 121 -1.07 -2.48 4.94
CA TYR A 121 0.00 -3.48 4.99
C TYR A 121 -0.49 -4.79 5.63
N LEU A 122 -1.27 -4.70 6.71
CA LEU A 122 -1.87 -5.86 7.36
C LEU A 122 -2.78 -6.61 6.38
N MET A 123 -3.68 -5.91 5.69
CA MET A 123 -4.56 -6.48 4.68
C MET A 123 -3.76 -7.18 3.56
N TRP A 124 -2.67 -6.55 3.05
CA TRP A 124 -1.85 -7.19 2.01
C TRP A 124 -1.17 -8.46 2.47
N MET A 125 -0.71 -8.51 3.72
CA MET A 125 -0.12 -9.71 4.30
C MET A 125 -1.16 -10.84 4.43
N GLU A 126 -2.36 -10.56 4.92
CA GLU A 126 -3.46 -11.53 5.04
C GLU A 126 -3.88 -12.09 3.66
N VAL A 127 -4.01 -11.21 2.66
CA VAL A 127 -4.31 -11.61 1.28
C VAL A 127 -3.23 -12.55 0.73
N LEU A 128 -1.95 -12.21 0.91
CA LEU A 128 -0.85 -13.03 0.38
C LEU A 128 -0.63 -14.32 1.17
N GLU A 129 -0.98 -14.36 2.45
CA GLU A 129 -0.96 -15.61 3.23
C GLU A 129 -1.91 -16.64 2.63
N LYS A 130 -3.10 -16.19 2.18
CA LYS A 130 -4.09 -17.08 1.55
C LYS A 130 -3.84 -17.35 0.08
N TYR A 131 -3.53 -16.32 -0.71
CA TYR A 131 -3.45 -16.41 -2.16
C TYR A 131 -2.03 -16.59 -2.71
N GLY A 132 -1.03 -16.59 -1.85
CA GLY A 132 0.37 -16.93 -2.11
C GLY A 132 1.17 -15.76 -2.66
N LYS A 133 0.80 -15.20 -3.82
CA LYS A 133 1.60 -14.16 -4.49
C LYS A 133 0.77 -13.05 -5.14
N GLY A 134 1.35 -11.87 -5.17
CA GLY A 134 0.90 -10.72 -5.95
C GLY A 134 1.87 -10.41 -7.10
N CYS A 135 1.43 -9.63 -8.07
CA CYS A 135 2.25 -9.13 -9.16
C CYS A 135 2.48 -7.61 -9.05
N ALA A 136 3.53 -7.11 -9.69
CA ALA A 136 3.75 -5.67 -9.77
C ALA A 136 4.42 -5.24 -11.07
N ILE A 137 4.16 -4.00 -11.45
CA ILE A 137 4.78 -3.34 -12.61
C ILE A 137 5.87 -2.40 -12.09
N ASN A 138 7.13 -2.69 -12.45
CA ASN A 138 8.26 -1.85 -12.02
C ASN A 138 8.39 -0.59 -12.90
N GLU A 139 7.27 0.10 -13.13
CA GLU A 139 7.20 1.43 -13.72
C GLU A 139 6.58 2.39 -12.70
N PRO A 140 7.03 3.66 -12.60
CA PRO A 140 6.55 4.63 -11.62
C PRO A 140 5.19 5.22 -11.98
N LEU A 141 4.18 4.34 -12.05
CA LEU A 141 2.81 4.69 -12.46
C LEU A 141 1.99 5.35 -11.34
N LEU A 142 2.54 5.45 -10.13
CA LEU A 142 2.04 6.24 -9.03
C LEU A 142 2.99 7.42 -8.78
N LYS A 143 2.44 8.64 -8.66
CA LYS A 143 3.15 9.82 -8.15
C LYS A 143 2.71 10.02 -6.71
N TYR A 144 3.65 9.73 -5.79
CA TYR A 144 3.42 9.69 -4.36
C TYR A 144 3.89 10.97 -3.69
N ARG A 145 2.96 11.74 -3.10
CA ARG A 145 3.27 13.01 -2.46
C ARG A 145 3.87 12.80 -1.06
N ILE A 146 5.02 13.42 -0.85
CA ILE A 146 5.67 13.46 0.47
C ILE A 146 4.98 14.53 1.30
N THR A 147 4.35 14.12 2.41
CA THR A 147 3.73 15.05 3.36
C THR A 147 4.29 14.84 4.75
N ASN A 148 4.50 15.94 5.49
CA ASN A 148 4.95 15.87 6.89
C ASN A 148 3.79 15.67 7.88
N THR A 149 2.54 15.80 7.41
CA THR A 149 1.33 15.75 8.25
C THR A 149 0.59 14.42 8.23
N GLY A 150 0.94 13.51 7.30
CA GLY A 150 0.30 12.18 7.17
C GLY A 150 0.70 11.19 8.28
N LYS A 151 0.06 10.03 8.29
CA LYS A 151 0.37 8.91 9.22
C LYS A 151 1.86 8.55 9.26
N SER A 152 2.54 8.61 8.12
CA SER A 152 3.96 8.29 7.94
C SER A 152 4.91 9.47 8.21
N GLY A 153 4.42 10.69 8.40
CA GLY A 153 5.23 11.89 8.64
C GLY A 153 6.02 11.83 9.95
N ASN A 154 5.44 11.27 11.00
CA ASN A 154 6.13 11.05 12.27
C ASN A 154 6.81 9.67 12.27
N LYS A 155 8.15 9.66 12.17
CA LYS A 155 8.95 8.44 12.08
C LYS A 155 8.79 7.49 13.28
N TRP A 156 8.70 8.01 14.51
CA TRP A 156 8.50 7.20 15.71
C TRP A 156 7.11 6.55 15.74
N LYS A 157 6.08 7.32 15.35
CA LYS A 157 4.72 6.79 15.23
C LYS A 157 4.67 5.71 14.15
N SER A 158 5.26 5.95 12.99
CA SER A 158 5.32 4.97 11.89
C SER A 158 6.07 3.70 12.29
N ALA A 159 7.19 3.83 13.03
CA ALA A 159 7.95 2.69 13.55
C ALA A 159 7.10 1.84 14.52
N LYS A 160 6.40 2.49 15.45
CA LYS A 160 5.46 1.80 16.36
C LYS A 160 4.35 1.08 15.58
N MET A 161 3.75 1.75 14.61
CA MET A 161 2.71 1.16 13.76
C MET A 161 3.20 -0.08 13.02
N THR A 162 4.42 -0.04 12.46
CA THR A 162 5.05 -1.20 11.79
C THR A 162 5.22 -2.38 12.76
N TYR A 163 5.75 -2.12 13.97
CA TYR A 163 5.87 -3.17 14.99
C TYR A 163 4.50 -3.76 15.36
N MET A 164 3.48 -2.91 15.55
CA MET A 164 2.12 -3.35 15.86
C MET A 164 1.51 -4.19 14.74
N THR A 165 1.78 -3.87 13.48
CA THR A 165 1.33 -4.71 12.33
C THR A 165 1.82 -6.16 12.48
N TYR A 166 3.08 -6.38 12.82
CA TYR A 166 3.60 -7.74 13.08
C TYR A 166 2.95 -8.41 14.28
N ARG A 167 2.61 -7.64 15.33
CA ARG A 167 1.87 -8.17 16.50
C ARG A 167 0.46 -8.60 16.13
N TYR A 168 -0.22 -7.83 15.29
CA TYR A 168 -1.56 -8.16 14.79
C TYR A 168 -1.57 -9.40 13.88
N MET A 169 -0.47 -9.66 13.16
CA MET A 169 -0.26 -10.92 12.44
C MET A 169 -0.01 -12.13 13.36
N GLY A 170 -0.10 -11.97 14.68
CA GLY A 170 0.07 -13.04 15.65
C GLY A 170 1.53 -13.44 15.92
N PHE A 171 2.53 -12.68 15.42
CA PHE A 171 3.92 -13.00 15.68
C PHE A 171 4.29 -12.72 17.15
N GLY A 172 5.04 -13.65 17.79
CA GLY A 172 5.60 -13.47 19.10
C GLY A 172 6.59 -12.30 19.14
N PHE A 173 6.93 -11.82 20.36
CA PHE A 173 7.80 -10.66 20.56
C PHE A 173 9.10 -10.71 19.74
N PHE A 174 9.88 -11.78 19.87
CA PHE A 174 11.17 -11.92 19.17
C PHE A 174 11.05 -11.90 17.65
N ARG A 175 10.06 -12.61 17.10
CA ARG A 175 9.82 -12.65 15.66
C ARG A 175 9.37 -11.29 15.11
N SER A 176 8.49 -10.58 15.84
CA SER A 176 8.11 -9.21 15.50
C SER A 176 9.29 -8.25 15.50
N MET A 177 10.20 -8.39 16.48
CA MET A 177 11.40 -7.56 16.56
C MET A 177 12.37 -7.84 15.41
N LEU A 178 12.59 -9.09 15.03
CA LEU A 178 13.43 -9.44 13.89
C LEU A 178 12.92 -8.84 12.58
N TYR A 179 11.61 -8.97 12.30
CA TYR A 179 11.00 -8.38 11.11
C TYR A 179 11.02 -6.85 11.16
N PHE A 180 10.81 -6.25 12.33
CA PHE A 180 10.90 -4.81 12.51
C PHE A 180 12.32 -4.28 12.20
N ILE A 181 13.37 -4.96 12.66
CA ILE A 181 14.76 -4.60 12.35
C ILE A 181 15.01 -4.71 10.84
N SER A 182 14.56 -5.80 10.19
CA SER A 182 14.64 -5.96 8.74
C SER A 182 13.94 -4.80 8.01
N TYR A 183 12.71 -4.48 8.42
CA TYR A 183 11.93 -3.37 7.85
C TYR A 183 12.66 -2.03 7.99
N ALA A 184 13.20 -1.74 9.18
CA ALA A 184 13.95 -0.52 9.45
C ALA A 184 15.22 -0.42 8.58
N PHE A 185 15.96 -1.52 8.43
CA PHE A 185 17.15 -1.58 7.58
C PHE A 185 16.80 -1.31 6.11
N HIS A 186 15.78 -1.96 5.57
CA HIS A 186 15.33 -1.71 4.20
C HIS A 186 14.78 -0.29 4.02
N GLY A 187 14.08 0.23 5.03
CA GLY A 187 13.62 1.61 5.04
C GLY A 187 14.76 2.63 4.98
N LEU A 188 15.81 2.44 5.79
CA LEU A 188 17.00 3.29 5.77
C LEU A 188 17.70 3.22 4.41
N ARG A 189 17.94 2.01 3.88
CA ARG A 189 18.57 1.82 2.57
C ARG A 189 17.78 2.50 1.45
N LYS A 190 16.44 2.43 1.49
CA LYS A 190 15.54 3.01 0.50
C LYS A 190 15.66 4.53 0.41
N TYR A 191 15.88 5.22 1.54
CA TYR A 191 15.98 6.68 1.59
C TYR A 191 17.43 7.17 1.69
N PHE A 192 18.40 6.32 1.99
CA PHE A 192 19.82 6.69 2.10
C PHE A 192 20.36 7.25 0.79
N PHE A 193 20.01 6.68 -0.34
CA PHE A 193 20.38 7.17 -1.65
C PHE A 193 19.69 8.48 -2.04
N TRP A 194 18.53 8.77 -1.46
CA TRP A 194 17.81 10.02 -1.70
C TRP A 194 18.43 11.24 -0.99
N PHE A 195 19.19 11.03 0.08
CA PHE A 195 19.86 12.11 0.82
C PHE A 195 21.28 12.38 0.33
N LEU A 196 21.80 11.59 -0.62
CA LEU A 196 23.17 11.72 -1.15
C LEU A 196 23.23 12.40 -2.53
N ASP A 197 22.09 12.58 -3.19
CA ASP A 197 21.90 13.39 -4.42
C ASP A 197 21.30 14.75 -4.07
#